data_07e3b884cf30adda18271ab479c5ea0e
#
_entry.id   07e3b884cf30adda18271ab479c5ea0e
#
_cell.length_a   1.000
_cell.length_b   1.000
_cell.length_c   1.000
_cell.angle_alpha   90.00
_cell.angle_beta   90.00
_cell.angle_gamma   90.00
#
_symmetry.space_group_name_H-M   'P 1'
#
loop_
_entity.id
_entity.type
_entity.pdbx_description
1 polymer ?
#
loop_
_entity_poly.entity_id
_entity_poly.type
_entity_poly.pdbx_seq_one_letter_code
_entity_poly.pdbx_strand_id
1 'polypeptide(L)'
;LGRGNIRITNPDGAIVTGKTLEYNNATHTAKVIGNVKLIDGTMELSTPWIEYNTQTKVGWYGAGGNIIDKETTLSARSGSYNPNKKTLFFKNNVVLTTPEYTVKTDTLQYRTDTKRAQFFAQTQLDYQTKIVVFQSGFYLTDEQKGEFYGQVALFDQGKIVVCDTLFFDKITQVGLAHGHVYIQDSIDQWKVWGKHALYNGLAKSMKVWNQALAFQGDEKNPFKLKADTLAYNSDSAQPVALT
;
A
#
# COMPACT_ATOMS: atom_id res chain seq x y z
N LEU A 1 -16.06 34.72 -13.82
CA LEU A 1 -16.98 34.07 -12.91
C LEU A 1 -18.17 33.50 -13.68
N GLY A 2 -18.37 32.20 -13.66
CA GLY A 2 -19.55 31.50 -14.18
C GLY A 2 -20.40 30.97 -13.02
N ARG A 3 -21.75 31.04 -13.16
CA ARG A 3 -22.68 30.49 -12.16
C ARG A 3 -23.77 29.67 -12.84
N GLY A 4 -24.29 28.66 -12.17
CA GLY A 4 -25.30 27.74 -12.65
C GLY A 4 -24.70 26.36 -12.90
N ASN A 5 -25.32 25.59 -13.79
CA ASN A 5 -24.83 24.24 -14.11
C ASN A 5 -23.56 24.31 -15.00
N ILE A 6 -22.40 24.40 -14.36
CA ILE A 6 -21.12 24.42 -15.05
C ILE A 6 -20.84 23.01 -15.62
N ARG A 7 -20.47 22.97 -16.90
CA ARG A 7 -19.94 21.80 -17.58
C ARG A 7 -18.74 22.22 -18.43
N ILE A 8 -17.60 21.64 -18.17
CA ILE A 8 -16.37 21.84 -18.92
C ILE A 8 -16.01 20.48 -19.55
N THR A 9 -15.73 20.48 -20.85
CA THR A 9 -15.29 19.30 -21.58
C THR A 9 -13.91 19.59 -22.15
N ASN A 10 -12.94 18.74 -21.82
CA ASN A 10 -11.61 18.81 -22.39
C ASN A 10 -11.57 18.15 -23.79
N PRO A 11 -10.60 18.52 -24.65
CA PRO A 11 -10.42 17.87 -25.95
C PRO A 11 -10.17 16.36 -25.88
N ASP A 12 -9.59 15.87 -24.80
CA ASP A 12 -9.34 14.45 -24.48
C ASP A 12 -10.56 13.69 -23.96
N GLY A 13 -11.70 14.38 -23.81
CA GLY A 13 -12.98 13.80 -23.42
C GLY A 13 -13.30 13.89 -21.92
N ALA A 14 -12.38 14.35 -21.08
CA ALA A 14 -12.67 14.52 -19.66
C ALA A 14 -13.71 15.61 -19.42
N ILE A 15 -14.64 15.37 -18.48
CA ILE A 15 -15.77 16.25 -18.19
C ILE A 15 -15.72 16.65 -16.72
N VAL A 16 -15.78 17.97 -16.46
CA VAL A 16 -15.94 18.53 -15.11
C VAL A 16 -17.28 19.23 -15.00
N THR A 17 -18.04 18.91 -13.96
CA THR A 17 -19.32 19.58 -13.65
C THR A 17 -19.28 20.20 -12.27
N GLY A 18 -20.08 21.25 -12.03
CA GLY A 18 -20.19 21.95 -10.75
C GLY A 18 -21.19 23.11 -10.79
N LYS A 19 -21.22 23.91 -9.72
CA LYS A 19 -22.18 25.05 -9.60
C LYS A 19 -21.56 26.40 -9.98
N THR A 20 -20.27 26.58 -9.68
CA THR A 20 -19.59 27.86 -9.91
C THR A 20 -18.22 27.61 -10.53
N LEU A 21 -17.85 28.42 -11.51
CA LEU A 21 -16.51 28.47 -12.08
C LEU A 21 -15.91 29.86 -11.81
N GLU A 22 -14.75 29.85 -11.17
CA GLU A 22 -13.90 31.02 -10.97
C GLU A 22 -12.62 30.86 -11.79
N TYR A 23 -12.21 31.89 -12.49
CA TYR A 23 -10.94 31.91 -13.20
C TYR A 23 -10.10 33.10 -12.76
N ASN A 24 -8.87 32.85 -12.36
CA ASN A 24 -7.90 33.87 -12.02
C ASN A 24 -6.83 33.90 -13.11
N ASN A 25 -6.82 35.02 -13.87
CA ASN A 25 -5.90 35.19 -14.98
C ASN A 25 -4.45 35.40 -14.52
N ALA A 26 -4.23 36.00 -13.35
CA ALA A 26 -2.87 36.25 -12.84
C ALA A 26 -2.16 34.95 -12.42
N THR A 27 -2.91 33.99 -11.89
CA THR A 27 -2.38 32.66 -11.47
C THR A 27 -2.66 31.56 -12.49
N HIS A 28 -3.38 31.86 -13.56
CA HIS A 28 -3.87 30.91 -14.57
C HIS A 28 -4.64 29.72 -13.98
N THR A 29 -5.44 30.00 -12.94
CA THR A 29 -6.11 28.94 -12.16
C THR A 29 -7.61 29.02 -12.40
N ALA A 30 -8.19 27.89 -12.80
CA ALA A 30 -9.63 27.65 -12.87
C ALA A 30 -10.06 26.83 -11.64
N LYS A 31 -11.09 27.32 -10.92
CA LYS A 31 -11.68 26.65 -9.77
C LYS A 31 -13.14 26.35 -9.99
N VAL A 32 -13.53 25.10 -9.93
CA VAL A 32 -14.93 24.66 -9.98
C VAL A 32 -15.36 24.28 -8.57
N ILE A 33 -16.54 24.82 -8.15
CA ILE A 33 -17.03 24.69 -6.79
C ILE A 33 -18.48 24.19 -6.82
N GLY A 34 -18.81 23.37 -5.81
CA GLY A 34 -20.17 22.91 -5.51
C GLY A 34 -20.53 21.60 -6.18
N ASN A 35 -20.47 20.51 -5.43
CA ASN A 35 -20.78 19.14 -5.86
C ASN A 35 -20.06 18.78 -7.17
N VAL A 36 -18.75 19.02 -7.17
CA VAL A 36 -17.94 18.80 -8.36
C VAL A 36 -17.83 17.32 -8.67
N LYS A 37 -18.06 16.97 -9.94
CA LYS A 37 -17.73 15.67 -10.52
C LYS A 37 -16.76 15.87 -11.68
N LEU A 38 -15.67 15.10 -11.67
CA LEU A 38 -14.76 14.95 -12.80
C LEU A 38 -14.88 13.53 -13.30
N ILE A 39 -15.19 13.36 -14.58
CA ILE A 39 -15.30 12.07 -15.25
C ILE A 39 -14.22 12.02 -16.33
N ASP A 40 -13.38 10.97 -16.29
CA ASP A 40 -12.34 10.72 -17.27
C ASP A 40 -12.29 9.23 -17.57
N GLY A 41 -12.81 8.83 -18.72
CA GLY A 41 -13.03 7.43 -19.06
C GLY A 41 -13.94 6.73 -18.04
N THR A 42 -13.42 5.75 -17.33
CA THR A 42 -14.13 4.99 -16.27
C THR A 42 -13.96 5.61 -14.87
N MET A 43 -13.05 6.57 -14.72
CA MET A 43 -12.77 7.23 -13.45
C MET A 43 -13.77 8.35 -13.18
N GLU A 44 -14.34 8.38 -11.99
CA GLU A 44 -15.15 9.49 -11.46
C GLU A 44 -14.52 9.98 -10.15
N LEU A 45 -14.17 11.27 -10.08
CA LEU A 45 -13.84 11.99 -8.85
C LEU A 45 -15.03 12.83 -8.41
N SER A 46 -15.46 12.68 -7.17
CA SER A 46 -16.44 13.54 -6.50
C SER A 46 -15.75 14.34 -5.39
N THR A 47 -15.92 15.68 -5.37
CA THR A 47 -15.31 16.58 -4.38
C THR A 47 -16.12 17.87 -4.23
N PRO A 48 -16.06 18.59 -3.11
CA PRO A 48 -16.69 19.90 -2.97
C PRO A 48 -16.16 20.95 -3.97
N TRP A 49 -14.88 20.90 -4.32
CA TRP A 49 -14.25 21.78 -5.29
C TRP A 49 -13.00 21.17 -5.89
N ILE A 50 -12.65 21.56 -7.11
CA ILE A 50 -11.40 21.25 -7.80
C ILE A 50 -10.78 22.55 -8.34
N GLU A 51 -9.47 22.62 -8.30
CA GLU A 51 -8.68 23.71 -8.86
C GLU A 51 -7.71 23.14 -9.90
N TYR A 52 -7.56 23.83 -11.02
CA TYR A 52 -6.74 23.41 -12.13
C TYR A 52 -5.93 24.58 -12.67
N ASN A 53 -4.61 24.43 -12.72
CA ASN A 53 -3.73 25.42 -13.34
C ASN A 53 -3.60 25.13 -14.84
N THR A 54 -4.03 26.08 -15.67
CA THR A 54 -4.12 25.91 -17.13
C THR A 54 -2.76 25.93 -17.84
N GLN A 55 -1.70 26.45 -17.18
CA GLN A 55 -0.33 26.43 -17.69
C GLN A 55 0.41 25.13 -17.30
N THR A 56 0.45 24.83 -15.99
CA THR A 56 1.15 23.66 -15.48
C THR A 56 0.39 22.35 -15.66
N LYS A 57 -0.92 22.45 -15.97
CA LYS A 57 -1.84 21.31 -16.12
C LYS A 57 -2.06 20.53 -14.81
N VAL A 58 -1.63 21.06 -13.68
CA VAL A 58 -1.81 20.44 -12.37
C VAL A 58 -3.22 20.69 -11.88
N GLY A 59 -3.93 19.61 -11.52
CA GLY A 59 -5.22 19.66 -10.84
C GLY A 59 -5.09 19.22 -9.38
N TRP A 60 -5.88 19.81 -8.48
CA TRP A 60 -5.90 19.41 -7.08
C TRP A 60 -7.23 19.73 -6.38
N TYR A 61 -7.51 19.00 -5.30
CA TYR A 61 -8.61 19.24 -4.37
C TYR A 61 -8.12 19.14 -2.92
N GLY A 62 -8.78 19.81 -1.98
CA GLY A 62 -8.31 19.86 -0.58
C GLY A 62 -9.40 19.77 0.49
N ALA A 63 -10.64 19.45 0.10
CA ALA A 63 -11.80 19.42 1.00
C ALA A 63 -12.48 18.04 1.06
N GLY A 64 -11.72 17.00 0.83
CA GLY A 64 -12.20 15.63 0.66
C GLY A 64 -12.53 15.32 -0.80
N GLY A 65 -12.13 14.14 -1.25
CA GLY A 65 -12.43 13.61 -2.57
C GLY A 65 -12.61 12.11 -2.51
N ASN A 66 -13.52 11.62 -3.32
CA ASN A 66 -13.76 10.19 -3.52
C ASN A 66 -13.60 9.89 -5.00
N ILE A 67 -12.67 8.99 -5.31
CA ILE A 67 -12.40 8.53 -6.67
C ILE A 67 -12.94 7.11 -6.78
N ILE A 68 -13.66 6.84 -7.86
CA ILE A 68 -14.15 5.51 -8.23
C ILE A 68 -13.65 5.23 -9.64
N ASP A 69 -12.96 4.12 -9.83
CA ASP A 69 -12.56 3.61 -11.14
C ASP A 69 -12.79 2.10 -11.18
N LYS A 70 -13.83 1.69 -11.91
CA LYS A 70 -14.32 0.30 -11.92
C LYS A 70 -14.62 -0.17 -10.49
N GLU A 71 -13.92 -1.20 -10.03
CA GLU A 71 -14.08 -1.80 -8.69
C GLU A 71 -13.12 -1.18 -7.64
N THR A 72 -12.29 -0.22 -8.05
CA THR A 72 -11.35 0.47 -7.17
C THR A 72 -11.95 1.77 -6.65
N THR A 73 -11.86 1.99 -5.35
CA THR A 73 -12.23 3.25 -4.72
C THR A 73 -11.03 3.84 -3.97
N LEU A 74 -10.87 5.15 -4.04
CA LEU A 74 -9.88 5.88 -3.25
C LEU A 74 -10.53 7.11 -2.63
N SER A 75 -10.42 7.25 -1.33
CA SER A 75 -10.81 8.45 -0.60
C SER A 75 -9.59 9.11 0.05
N ALA A 76 -9.54 10.43 0.04
CA ALA A 76 -8.51 11.23 0.73
C ALA A 76 -9.03 12.64 1.00
N ARG A 77 -8.48 13.32 2.02
CA ARG A 77 -8.83 14.72 2.28
C ARG A 77 -8.32 15.64 1.17
N SER A 78 -7.15 15.35 0.62
CA SER A 78 -6.61 16.10 -0.52
C SER A 78 -5.98 15.17 -1.54
N GLY A 79 -6.03 15.58 -2.79
CA GLY A 79 -5.40 14.89 -3.90
C GLY A 79 -4.98 15.84 -4.99
N SER A 80 -3.93 15.46 -5.72
CA SER A 80 -3.47 16.21 -6.88
C SER A 80 -2.99 15.28 -7.98
N TYR A 81 -3.11 15.77 -9.22
CA TYR A 81 -2.56 15.11 -10.40
C TYR A 81 -1.64 16.07 -11.15
N ASN A 82 -0.43 15.61 -11.43
CA ASN A 82 0.54 16.33 -12.24
C ASN A 82 0.87 15.49 -13.50
N PRO A 83 0.32 15.83 -14.67
CA PRO A 83 0.53 15.08 -15.89
C PRO A 83 1.96 15.12 -16.40
N ASN A 84 2.68 16.22 -16.18
CA ASN A 84 4.08 16.35 -16.60
C ASN A 84 5.01 15.39 -15.84
N LYS A 85 4.67 15.14 -14.56
CA LYS A 85 5.38 14.17 -13.71
C LYS A 85 4.73 12.80 -13.71
N LYS A 86 3.60 12.63 -14.39
CA LYS A 86 2.76 11.41 -14.39
C LYS A 86 2.50 10.90 -12.97
N THR A 87 2.16 11.81 -12.06
CA THR A 87 2.08 11.54 -10.63
C THR A 87 0.72 11.93 -10.09
N LEU A 88 0.07 11.00 -9.41
CA LEU A 88 -1.04 11.21 -8.49
C LEU A 88 -0.49 11.27 -7.06
N PHE A 89 -0.98 12.19 -6.26
CA PHE A 89 -0.54 12.37 -4.87
C PHE A 89 -1.74 12.61 -3.97
N PHE A 90 -1.86 11.82 -2.89
CA PHE A 90 -2.97 11.87 -1.95
C PHE A 90 -2.46 12.03 -0.53
N LYS A 91 -3.17 12.84 0.28
CA LYS A 91 -2.82 13.10 1.68
C LYS A 91 -4.03 13.13 2.58
N ASN A 92 -3.74 12.83 3.84
CA ASN A 92 -4.63 12.87 4.99
C ASN A 92 -5.80 11.90 4.85
N ASN A 93 -5.74 10.83 5.64
CA ASN A 93 -6.73 9.76 5.69
C ASN A 93 -6.98 9.11 4.32
N VAL A 94 -5.90 8.69 3.66
CA VAL A 94 -6.00 7.97 2.40
C VAL A 94 -6.49 6.55 2.66
N VAL A 95 -7.59 6.17 2.02
CA VAL A 95 -8.11 4.80 2.00
C VAL A 95 -8.28 4.40 0.54
N LEU A 96 -7.53 3.38 0.13
CA LEU A 96 -7.63 2.75 -1.18
C LEU A 96 -8.21 1.37 -1.00
N THR A 97 -9.31 1.06 -1.67
CA THR A 97 -9.96 -0.26 -1.65
C THR A 97 -10.04 -0.80 -3.07
N THR A 98 -9.61 -2.02 -3.22
CA THR A 98 -9.74 -2.85 -4.43
C THR A 98 -10.50 -4.13 -4.06
N PRO A 99 -10.90 -4.98 -5.02
CA PRO A 99 -11.50 -6.28 -4.71
C PRO A 99 -10.60 -7.20 -3.86
N GLU A 100 -9.29 -7.01 -3.93
CA GLU A 100 -8.33 -7.89 -3.27
C GLU A 100 -7.81 -7.37 -1.93
N TYR A 101 -7.64 -6.04 -1.79
CA TYR A 101 -7.01 -5.44 -0.62
C TYR A 101 -7.53 -4.05 -0.29
N THR A 102 -7.34 -3.65 0.95
CA THR A 102 -7.54 -2.27 1.41
C THR A 102 -6.23 -1.72 1.97
N VAL A 103 -5.88 -0.50 1.57
CA VAL A 103 -4.74 0.25 2.10
C VAL A 103 -5.24 1.47 2.86
N LYS A 104 -4.73 1.67 4.07
CA LYS A 104 -4.96 2.86 4.90
C LYS A 104 -3.62 3.51 5.19
N THR A 105 -3.45 4.77 4.81
CA THR A 105 -2.21 5.53 5.00
C THR A 105 -2.50 7.02 5.12
N ASP A 106 -1.52 7.80 5.60
CA ASP A 106 -1.67 9.27 5.55
C ASP A 106 -1.27 9.85 4.19
N THR A 107 -0.24 9.29 3.55
CA THR A 107 0.32 9.86 2.32
C THR A 107 0.67 8.77 1.31
N LEU A 108 0.06 8.87 0.13
CA LEU A 108 0.26 7.97 -1.01
C LEU A 108 0.62 8.76 -2.26
N GLN A 109 1.68 8.35 -2.94
CA GLN A 109 2.00 8.78 -4.30
C GLN A 109 1.87 7.60 -5.25
N TYR A 110 1.26 7.82 -6.41
CA TYR A 110 1.21 6.85 -7.49
C TYR A 110 1.79 7.44 -8.76
N ARG A 111 2.78 6.76 -9.32
CA ARG A 111 3.34 7.08 -10.63
C ARG A 111 2.67 6.24 -11.71
N THR A 112 2.00 6.90 -12.65
CA THR A 112 1.22 6.21 -13.69
C THR A 112 2.09 5.63 -14.80
N ASP A 113 3.32 6.13 -14.98
CA ASP A 113 4.30 5.62 -15.96
C ASP A 113 5.03 4.36 -15.49
N THR A 114 5.41 4.33 -14.22
CA THR A 114 6.14 3.20 -13.63
C THR A 114 5.25 2.26 -12.82
N LYS A 115 3.95 2.55 -12.75
CA LYS A 115 2.98 1.77 -11.96
C LYS A 115 3.40 1.54 -10.50
N ARG A 116 4.08 2.55 -9.94
CA ARG A 116 4.65 2.51 -8.60
C ARG A 116 3.78 3.28 -7.61
N ALA A 117 3.26 2.58 -6.62
CA ALA A 117 2.69 3.15 -5.41
C ALA A 117 3.80 3.34 -4.36
N GLN A 118 3.96 4.56 -3.83
CA GLN A 118 4.94 4.91 -2.81
C GLN A 118 4.22 5.38 -1.56
N PHE A 119 4.58 4.80 -0.42
CA PHE A 119 4.02 5.10 0.90
C PHE A 119 5.05 5.86 1.73
N PHE A 120 4.64 6.98 2.34
CA PHE A 120 5.54 7.89 3.07
C PHE A 120 5.23 7.98 4.57
N ALA A 121 4.23 7.26 5.02
CA ALA A 121 3.77 7.27 6.41
C ALA A 121 3.35 5.87 6.82
N GLN A 122 3.10 5.69 8.12
CA GLN A 122 2.55 4.44 8.62
C GLN A 122 1.35 3.99 7.78
N THR A 123 1.45 2.78 7.28
CA THR A 123 0.49 2.18 6.36
C THR A 123 0.04 0.84 6.90
N GLN A 124 -1.26 0.61 6.84
CA GLN A 124 -1.87 -0.70 7.03
C GLN A 124 -2.40 -1.19 5.69
N LEU A 125 -2.03 -2.41 5.34
CA LEU A 125 -2.53 -3.14 4.18
C LEU A 125 -3.27 -4.38 4.67
N ASP A 126 -4.57 -4.44 4.37
CA ASP A 126 -5.44 -5.58 4.67
C ASP A 126 -5.61 -6.40 3.38
N TYR A 127 -5.14 -7.65 3.36
CA TYR A 127 -5.22 -8.56 2.23
C TYR A 127 -5.68 -9.95 2.68
N GLN A 128 -6.88 -10.34 2.29
CA GLN A 128 -7.51 -11.59 2.74
C GLN A 128 -7.50 -11.69 4.28
N THR A 129 -6.81 -12.69 4.86
CA THR A 129 -6.64 -12.90 6.29
C THR A 129 -5.44 -12.15 6.88
N LYS A 130 -4.63 -11.51 6.02
CA LYS A 130 -3.36 -10.90 6.38
C LYS A 130 -3.50 -9.39 6.60
N ILE A 131 -2.85 -8.91 7.63
CA ILE A 131 -2.66 -7.48 7.89
C ILE A 131 -1.16 -7.21 7.89
N VAL A 132 -0.72 -6.27 7.06
CA VAL A 132 0.68 -5.81 7.03
C VAL A 132 0.72 -4.35 7.46
N VAL A 133 1.56 -4.05 8.46
CA VAL A 133 1.79 -2.68 8.95
C VAL A 133 3.26 -2.33 8.72
N PHE A 134 3.53 -1.13 8.20
CA PHE A 134 4.88 -0.64 7.92
C PHE A 134 4.93 0.89 7.96
N GLN A 135 6.13 1.49 8.09
CA GLN A 135 6.29 2.95 8.15
C GLN A 135 6.43 3.61 6.78
N SER A 136 7.08 2.95 5.85
CA SER A 136 7.26 3.42 4.48
C SER A 136 7.50 2.24 3.55
N GLY A 137 7.43 2.47 2.25
CA GLY A 137 7.66 1.41 1.28
C GLY A 137 7.13 1.74 -0.09
N PHE A 138 7.22 0.78 -0.98
CA PHE A 138 6.62 0.89 -2.30
C PHE A 138 6.04 -0.45 -2.78
N TYR A 139 5.15 -0.35 -3.76
CA TYR A 139 4.60 -1.49 -4.47
C TYR A 139 4.54 -1.20 -5.97
N LEU A 140 5.06 -2.10 -6.78
CA LEU A 140 4.99 -2.09 -8.24
C LEU A 140 3.77 -2.90 -8.67
N THR A 141 2.72 -2.22 -9.12
CA THR A 141 1.42 -2.86 -9.34
C THR A 141 1.42 -3.84 -10.52
N ASP A 142 2.19 -3.57 -11.57
CA ASP A 142 2.30 -4.45 -12.74
C ASP A 142 3.18 -5.67 -12.46
N GLU A 143 4.27 -5.48 -11.69
CA GLU A 143 5.17 -6.56 -11.29
C GLU A 143 4.64 -7.37 -10.10
N GLN A 144 3.67 -6.82 -9.38
CA GLN A 144 3.11 -7.38 -8.14
C GLN A 144 4.17 -7.63 -7.05
N LYS A 145 5.14 -6.70 -6.93
CA LYS A 145 6.25 -6.74 -5.98
C LYS A 145 6.29 -5.51 -5.12
N GLY A 146 6.70 -5.68 -3.87
CA GLY A 146 6.83 -4.56 -2.95
C GLY A 146 7.98 -4.72 -1.99
N GLU A 147 8.41 -3.59 -1.44
CA GLU A 147 9.40 -3.51 -0.39
C GLU A 147 8.93 -2.51 0.67
N PHE A 148 8.92 -2.97 1.92
CA PHE A 148 8.35 -2.25 3.05
C PHE A 148 9.39 -2.11 4.15
N TYR A 149 9.41 -0.96 4.81
CA TYR A 149 10.46 -0.55 5.75
C TYR A 149 9.88 -0.03 7.06
N GLY A 150 10.69 -0.13 8.12
CA GLY A 150 10.45 0.49 9.42
C GLY A 150 9.51 -0.32 10.30
N GLN A 151 10.05 -1.37 10.95
CA GLN A 151 9.29 -2.27 11.84
C GLN A 151 8.06 -2.85 11.14
N VAL A 152 8.31 -3.56 10.05
CA VAL A 152 7.25 -4.26 9.33
C VAL A 152 6.68 -5.36 10.22
N ALA A 153 5.37 -5.36 10.41
CA ALA A 153 4.64 -6.42 11.11
C ALA A 153 3.59 -7.03 10.18
N LEU A 154 3.64 -8.35 10.02
CA LEU A 154 2.64 -9.12 9.28
C LEU A 154 1.89 -10.03 10.26
N PHE A 155 0.58 -9.98 10.23
CA PHE A 155 -0.33 -10.81 11.02
C PHE A 155 -1.14 -11.69 10.08
N ASP A 156 -1.21 -13.00 10.34
CA ASP A 156 -2.00 -13.96 9.58
C ASP A 156 -2.43 -15.14 10.46
N GLN A 157 -3.70 -15.24 10.81
CA GLN A 157 -4.31 -16.40 11.48
C GLN A 157 -3.48 -16.97 12.65
N GLY A 158 -3.07 -16.11 13.59
CA GLY A 158 -2.27 -16.54 14.75
C GLY A 158 -0.76 -16.58 14.50
N LYS A 159 -0.31 -16.26 13.29
CA LYS A 159 1.11 -16.07 12.96
C LYS A 159 1.44 -14.58 12.94
N ILE A 160 2.62 -14.26 13.43
CA ILE A 160 3.16 -12.91 13.45
C ILE A 160 4.57 -12.96 12.88
N VAL A 161 4.88 -12.07 11.94
CA VAL A 161 6.24 -11.84 11.46
C VAL A 161 6.58 -10.38 11.69
N VAL A 162 7.70 -10.11 12.36
CA VAL A 162 8.24 -8.75 12.53
C VAL A 162 9.65 -8.71 11.96
N CYS A 163 9.99 -7.63 11.28
CA CYS A 163 11.33 -7.39 10.72
C CYS A 163 11.54 -5.90 10.44
N ASP A 164 12.78 -5.51 10.12
CA ASP A 164 13.07 -4.12 9.75
C ASP A 164 12.66 -3.80 8.31
N THR A 165 12.84 -4.78 7.41
CA THR A 165 12.50 -4.67 5.98
C THR A 165 11.88 -5.96 5.48
N LEU A 166 10.82 -5.86 4.70
CA LEU A 166 10.15 -6.98 4.05
C LEU A 166 10.06 -6.72 2.54
N PHE A 167 10.70 -7.56 1.74
CA PHE A 167 10.41 -7.71 0.32
C PHE A 167 9.36 -8.79 0.11
N PHE A 168 8.43 -8.56 -0.80
CA PHE A 168 7.39 -9.54 -1.16
C PHE A 168 7.12 -9.53 -2.66
N ASP A 169 7.12 -10.72 -3.26
CA ASP A 169 6.70 -10.98 -4.64
C ASP A 169 5.43 -11.85 -4.61
N LYS A 170 4.31 -11.25 -5.03
CA LYS A 170 3.00 -11.91 -5.00
C LYS A 170 2.89 -13.04 -6.02
N ILE A 171 3.58 -12.91 -7.17
CA ILE A 171 3.52 -13.90 -8.27
C ILE A 171 4.21 -15.18 -7.84
N THR A 172 5.43 -15.05 -7.31
CA THR A 172 6.22 -16.20 -6.83
C THR A 172 5.87 -16.63 -5.41
N GLN A 173 5.06 -15.83 -4.71
CA GLN A 173 4.73 -15.99 -3.28
C GLN A 173 5.97 -16.06 -2.38
N VAL A 174 7.03 -15.35 -2.77
CA VAL A 174 8.28 -15.29 -2.01
C VAL A 174 8.29 -14.02 -1.15
N GLY A 175 8.55 -14.19 0.14
CA GLY A 175 8.79 -13.11 1.10
C GLY A 175 10.22 -13.21 1.65
N LEU A 176 10.94 -12.07 1.68
CA LEU A 176 12.29 -11.97 2.23
C LEU A 176 12.31 -10.89 3.31
N ALA A 177 12.55 -11.31 4.55
CA ALA A 177 12.63 -10.45 5.72
C ALA A 177 14.09 -10.22 6.13
N HIS A 178 14.42 -8.97 6.44
CA HIS A 178 15.74 -8.56 6.90
C HIS A 178 15.67 -7.72 8.16
N GLY A 179 16.63 -7.92 9.04
CA GLY A 179 16.84 -7.17 10.28
C GLY A 179 15.84 -7.54 11.38
N HIS A 180 16.33 -7.87 12.56
CA HIS A 180 15.52 -8.15 13.77
C HIS A 180 14.32 -9.06 13.51
N VAL A 181 14.53 -10.12 12.72
CA VAL A 181 13.43 -11.03 12.36
C VAL A 181 12.94 -11.76 13.61
N TYR A 182 11.64 -11.63 13.86
CA TYR A 182 10.88 -12.38 14.84
C TYR A 182 9.67 -13.00 14.17
N ILE A 183 9.47 -14.30 14.38
CA ILE A 183 8.33 -15.05 13.87
C ILE A 183 7.69 -15.77 15.05
N GLN A 184 6.39 -15.62 15.19
CA GLN A 184 5.59 -16.36 16.17
C GLN A 184 4.49 -17.10 15.44
N ASP A 185 4.33 -18.38 15.79
CA ASP A 185 3.18 -19.20 15.44
C ASP A 185 2.50 -19.64 16.74
N SER A 186 1.33 -19.08 17.01
CA SER A 186 0.58 -19.39 18.23
C SER A 186 -0.17 -20.73 18.17
N ILE A 187 -0.36 -21.28 16.97
CA ILE A 187 -1.02 -22.57 16.75
C ILE A 187 -0.04 -23.70 17.11
N ASP A 188 1.13 -23.67 16.51
CA ASP A 188 2.18 -24.69 16.73
C ASP A 188 3.13 -24.31 17.88
N GLN A 189 2.85 -23.18 18.58
CA GLN A 189 3.61 -22.66 19.73
C GLN A 189 5.11 -22.46 19.43
N TRP A 190 5.44 -21.99 18.22
CA TRP A 190 6.81 -21.64 17.86
C TRP A 190 7.08 -20.15 18.00
N LYS A 191 8.27 -19.83 18.49
CA LYS A 191 8.89 -18.50 18.45
C LYS A 191 10.26 -18.62 17.82
N VAL A 192 10.54 -17.88 16.76
CA VAL A 192 11.80 -17.96 16.00
C VAL A 192 12.40 -16.58 15.82
N TRP A 193 13.70 -16.46 16.02
CA TRP A 193 14.49 -15.24 15.82
C TRP A 193 15.60 -15.49 14.82
N GLY A 194 16.03 -14.45 14.12
CA GLY A 194 17.19 -14.44 13.25
C GLY A 194 17.43 -13.07 12.64
N LYS A 195 18.45 -12.92 11.80
CA LYS A 195 18.67 -11.68 11.06
C LYS A 195 17.95 -11.64 9.71
N HIS A 196 17.69 -12.81 9.15
CA HIS A 196 17.04 -12.95 7.85
C HIS A 196 16.05 -14.10 7.87
N ALA A 197 14.98 -13.98 7.10
CA ALA A 197 14.07 -15.08 6.82
C ALA A 197 13.60 -15.06 5.38
N LEU A 198 13.49 -16.23 4.78
CA LEU A 198 12.91 -16.46 3.45
C LEU A 198 11.67 -17.34 3.62
N TYR A 199 10.55 -16.84 3.15
CA TYR A 199 9.31 -17.60 3.02
C TYR A 199 9.05 -17.90 1.55
N ASN A 200 8.70 -19.14 1.24
CA ASN A 200 8.24 -19.57 -0.08
C ASN A 200 6.84 -20.19 0.07
N GLY A 201 5.83 -19.45 -0.37
CA GLY A 201 4.43 -19.86 -0.23
C GLY A 201 4.08 -21.06 -1.11
N LEU A 202 4.65 -21.16 -2.30
CA LEU A 202 4.42 -22.31 -3.21
C LEU A 202 5.02 -23.59 -2.65
N ALA A 203 6.24 -23.52 -2.11
CA ALA A 203 6.91 -24.64 -1.49
C ALA A 203 6.50 -24.85 -0.02
N LYS A 204 5.61 -24.00 0.52
CA LYS A 204 5.20 -23.99 1.94
C LYS A 204 6.40 -24.13 2.89
N SER A 205 7.49 -23.45 2.58
CA SER A 205 8.75 -23.55 3.30
C SER A 205 9.21 -22.21 3.83
N MET A 206 9.95 -22.25 4.92
CA MET A 206 10.57 -21.11 5.54
C MET A 206 12.00 -21.43 5.95
N LYS A 207 12.92 -20.50 5.75
CA LYS A 207 14.29 -20.53 6.26
C LYS A 207 14.56 -19.28 7.06
N VAL A 208 15.21 -19.45 8.24
CA VAL A 208 15.67 -18.33 9.07
C VAL A 208 17.16 -18.56 9.30
N TRP A 209 17.99 -17.55 9.09
CA TRP A 209 19.42 -17.69 9.21
C TRP A 209 20.11 -16.47 9.81
N ASN A 210 21.38 -16.67 10.11
CA ASN A 210 22.24 -15.72 10.79
C ASN A 210 21.75 -15.46 12.23
N GLN A 211 22.28 -16.24 13.16
CA GLN A 211 21.89 -16.31 14.57
C GLN A 211 20.47 -16.87 14.78
N ALA A 212 20.10 -17.88 14.01
CA ALA A 212 18.79 -18.47 14.11
C ALA A 212 18.60 -19.19 15.46
N LEU A 213 17.49 -18.86 16.13
CA LEU A 213 17.10 -19.41 17.42
C LEU A 213 15.59 -19.66 17.41
N ALA A 214 15.20 -20.87 17.82
CA ALA A 214 13.80 -21.24 17.91
C ALA A 214 13.46 -21.81 19.28
N PHE A 215 12.25 -21.53 19.75
CA PHE A 215 11.64 -22.13 20.92
C PHE A 215 10.28 -22.72 20.56
N GLN A 216 9.95 -23.87 21.16
CA GLN A 216 8.63 -24.48 21.04
C GLN A 216 8.14 -24.92 22.42
N GLY A 217 6.81 -24.78 22.63
CA GLY A 217 6.11 -25.27 23.81
C GLY A 217 6.06 -24.27 24.96
N ASP A 218 5.85 -24.77 26.19
CA ASP A 218 5.62 -23.97 27.40
C ASP A 218 6.86 -23.16 27.77
N GLU A 219 6.68 -21.94 28.24
CA GLU A 219 7.74 -21.03 28.70
C GLU A 219 8.57 -21.61 29.87
N LYS A 220 8.01 -22.53 30.68
CA LYS A 220 8.71 -23.14 31.80
C LYS A 220 9.70 -24.22 31.40
N ASN A 221 9.48 -24.88 30.25
CA ASN A 221 10.36 -25.96 29.78
C ASN A 221 10.36 -26.04 28.22
N PRO A 222 10.80 -24.99 27.53
CA PRO A 222 10.73 -24.93 26.07
C PRO A 222 11.76 -25.87 25.43
N PHE A 223 11.35 -26.52 24.35
CA PHE A 223 12.33 -27.06 23.41
C PHE A 223 13.07 -25.89 22.75
N LYS A 224 14.42 -25.92 22.78
CA LYS A 224 15.27 -24.86 22.25
C LYS A 224 16.17 -25.40 21.15
N LEU A 225 16.17 -24.73 19.99
CA LEU A 225 17.01 -25.04 18.86
C LEU A 225 17.81 -23.80 18.44
N LYS A 226 19.14 -23.91 18.35
CA LYS A 226 20.03 -22.86 17.87
C LYS A 226 20.89 -23.40 16.74
N ALA A 227 20.97 -22.70 15.62
CA ALA A 227 21.77 -23.06 14.45
C ALA A 227 22.14 -21.82 13.65
N ASP A 228 23.05 -21.95 12.67
CA ASP A 228 23.30 -20.90 11.70
C ASP A 228 22.08 -20.70 10.79
N THR A 229 21.42 -21.79 10.43
CA THR A 229 20.18 -21.79 9.65
C THR A 229 19.19 -22.79 10.22
N LEU A 230 17.95 -22.34 10.37
CA LEU A 230 16.79 -23.17 10.66
C LEU A 230 15.87 -23.21 9.44
N ALA A 231 15.46 -24.38 9.02
CA ALA A 231 14.51 -24.56 7.93
C ALA A 231 13.27 -25.29 8.44
N TYR A 232 12.11 -24.85 7.96
CA TYR A 232 10.81 -25.45 8.19
C TYR A 232 10.16 -25.75 6.85
N ASN A 233 9.56 -26.92 6.73
CA ASN A 233 8.70 -27.29 5.61
C ASN A 233 7.41 -27.86 6.19
N SER A 234 6.25 -27.35 5.79
CA SER A 234 4.97 -27.82 6.33
C SER A 234 4.61 -29.25 5.96
N ASP A 235 5.27 -29.82 4.92
CA ASP A 235 5.08 -31.22 4.53
C ASP A 235 5.95 -32.19 5.38
N SER A 236 6.92 -31.66 6.13
CA SER A 236 7.68 -32.37 7.16
C SER A 236 7.32 -31.81 8.52
N ALA A 237 6.72 -32.60 9.37
CA ALA A 237 6.16 -32.16 10.66
C ALA A 237 7.18 -31.59 11.67
N GLN A 238 8.45 -31.40 11.32
CA GLN A 238 9.49 -30.87 12.20
C GLN A 238 10.48 -29.94 11.48
N PRO A 239 10.96 -28.87 12.15
CA PRO A 239 12.03 -28.02 11.63
C PRO A 239 13.35 -28.80 11.60
N VAL A 240 14.14 -28.58 10.57
CA VAL A 240 15.47 -29.17 10.39
C VAL A 240 16.53 -28.10 10.61
N ALA A 241 17.52 -28.40 11.46
CA ALA A 241 18.73 -27.60 11.57
C ALA A 241 19.64 -27.92 10.38
N LEU A 242 20.11 -26.93 9.67
CA LEU A 242 21.14 -27.05 8.65
C LEU A 242 22.43 -26.45 9.20
N THR A 243 23.45 -27.24 9.26
CA THR A 243 24.83 -26.87 9.64
C THR A 243 25.61 -26.41 8.41
#